data_60e5ccbb8dc9555c84ded138da8e1764
#
_entry.id   60e5ccbb8dc9555c84ded138da8e1764
#
_cell.length_a   1.000
_cell.length_b   1.000
_cell.length_c   1.000
_cell.angle_alpha   90.00
_cell.angle_beta   90.00
_cell.angle_gamma   90.00
#
_symmetry.space_group_name_H-M   'P 1'
#
loop_
_entity.id
_entity.type
_entity.pdbx_description
1 polymer ?
#
loop_
_entity_poly.entity_id
_entity_poly.type
_entity_poly.pdbx_seq_one_letter_code
_entity_poly.pdbx_strand_id
1 'polypeptide(L)'
;STALVKEDFKFSLSGGTAKLASSTPSSFAKSSNTYTLGISLTGTPNGLEKLTVAPADANAIYDANDNKASVKKDLRNSANLFDKTPPTIVSTTNNQNEYIDVFFSEPVFSAGNAYSTLDKNDFKLELTGGTATLSATTPKGIIGYADRGENSKKGYKFRLEIKGILSG
;
A
#
# COMPACT_ATOMS: atom_id res chain seq x y z
N SER A 1 -14.68 3.57 -39.62
CA SER A 1 -14.27 3.60 -38.17
C SER A 1 -12.76 3.43 -38.13
N THR A 2 -12.06 4.42 -37.61
CA THR A 2 -10.62 4.36 -37.32
C THR A 2 -10.38 3.44 -36.11
N ALA A 3 -9.24 2.72 -36.11
CA ALA A 3 -8.87 1.90 -34.95
C ALA A 3 -8.60 2.79 -33.75
N LEU A 4 -9.01 2.34 -32.53
CA LEU A 4 -8.72 3.04 -31.30
C LEU A 4 -7.21 3.13 -31.05
N VAL A 5 -6.80 4.26 -30.47
CA VAL A 5 -5.43 4.57 -30.06
C VAL A 5 -5.40 4.99 -28.60
N LYS A 6 -4.22 5.14 -28.00
CA LYS A 6 -4.11 5.49 -26.57
C LYS A 6 -4.69 6.88 -26.26
N GLU A 7 -4.68 7.79 -27.20
CA GLU A 7 -5.21 9.15 -27.11
C GLU A 7 -6.74 9.19 -26.95
N ASP A 8 -7.44 8.12 -27.32
CA ASP A 8 -8.89 7.98 -27.14
C ASP A 8 -9.28 7.70 -25.68
N PHE A 9 -8.30 7.45 -24.82
CA PHE A 9 -8.49 7.12 -23.41
C PHE A 9 -7.87 8.17 -22.49
N LYS A 10 -8.53 8.40 -21.35
CA LYS A 10 -8.07 9.30 -20.30
C LYS A 10 -8.12 8.64 -18.96
N PHE A 11 -7.04 8.78 -18.20
CA PHE A 11 -6.94 8.39 -16.81
C PHE A 11 -7.27 9.56 -15.87
N SER A 12 -7.86 9.23 -14.74
CA SER A 12 -7.86 10.09 -13.55
C SER A 12 -7.53 9.25 -12.33
N LEU A 13 -6.80 9.82 -11.38
CA LEU A 13 -6.37 9.18 -10.15
C LEU A 13 -6.82 10.03 -8.97
N SER A 14 -7.35 9.39 -7.93
CA SER A 14 -7.77 10.05 -6.69
C SER A 14 -7.35 9.21 -5.49
N GLY A 15 -7.13 9.86 -4.35
CA GLY A 15 -6.63 9.21 -3.13
C GLY A 15 -5.14 8.91 -3.19
N GLY A 16 -4.63 8.30 -2.10
CA GLY A 16 -3.26 7.84 -1.98
C GLY A 16 -2.17 8.89 -2.12
N THR A 17 -0.95 8.40 -2.32
CA THR A 17 0.27 9.23 -2.38
C THR A 17 0.83 9.37 -3.80
N ALA A 18 0.60 8.40 -4.67
CA ALA A 18 1.03 8.46 -6.06
C ALA A 18 0.20 9.44 -6.89
N LYS A 19 0.81 9.94 -7.95
CA LYS A 19 0.17 10.83 -8.94
C LYS A 19 0.35 10.26 -10.34
N LEU A 20 -0.57 10.58 -11.25
CA LEU A 20 -0.36 10.30 -12.67
C LEU A 20 0.74 11.21 -13.23
N ALA A 21 1.72 10.63 -13.91
CA ALA A 21 2.68 11.39 -14.70
C ALA A 21 2.04 11.94 -15.98
N SER A 22 1.01 11.25 -16.49
CA SER A 22 0.20 11.67 -17.63
C SER A 22 -1.23 11.15 -17.46
N SER A 23 -2.22 11.94 -17.89
CA SER A 23 -3.61 11.47 -18.00
C SER A 23 -3.86 10.62 -19.26
N THR A 24 -2.96 10.60 -20.23
CA THR A 24 -3.01 9.72 -21.39
C THR A 24 -2.23 8.45 -21.09
N PRO A 25 -2.71 7.26 -21.51
CA PRO A 25 -1.96 6.01 -21.33
C PRO A 25 -0.55 6.09 -21.90
N SER A 26 0.44 5.54 -21.20
CA SER A 26 1.84 5.50 -21.66
C SER A 26 2.06 4.50 -22.78
N SER A 27 1.25 3.43 -22.81
CA SER A 27 1.25 2.42 -23.88
C SER A 27 -0.17 1.94 -24.18
N PHE A 28 -0.33 1.30 -25.33
CA PHE A 28 -1.60 0.75 -25.81
C PHE A 28 -1.34 -0.55 -26.54
N ALA A 29 -2.07 -1.59 -26.19
CA ALA A 29 -2.08 -2.85 -26.93
C ALA A 29 -3.51 -3.37 -27.01
N LYS A 30 -3.83 -4.06 -28.14
CA LYS A 30 -5.12 -4.70 -28.37
C LYS A 30 -4.92 -6.18 -28.62
N SER A 31 -5.71 -7.01 -27.94
CA SER A 31 -5.81 -8.44 -28.19
C SER A 31 -7.30 -8.82 -28.18
N SER A 32 -7.84 -9.22 -29.31
CA SER A 32 -9.29 -9.45 -29.50
C SER A 32 -10.10 -8.22 -29.04
N ASN A 33 -10.96 -8.38 -28.04
CA ASN A 33 -11.79 -7.31 -27.44
C ASN A 33 -11.18 -6.69 -26.19
N THR A 34 -9.93 -7.05 -25.87
CA THR A 34 -9.24 -6.52 -24.68
C THR A 34 -8.23 -5.45 -25.10
N TYR A 35 -8.29 -4.32 -24.40
CA TYR A 35 -7.34 -3.23 -24.52
C TYR A 35 -6.48 -3.17 -23.26
N THR A 36 -5.17 -3.21 -23.41
CA THR A 36 -4.20 -3.02 -22.33
C THR A 36 -3.63 -1.63 -22.41
N LEU A 37 -3.79 -0.86 -21.32
CA LEU A 37 -3.38 0.54 -21.23
C LEU A 37 -2.26 0.65 -20.20
N GLY A 38 -1.10 1.19 -20.59
CA GLY A 38 0.01 1.43 -19.67
C GLY A 38 -0.25 2.67 -18.81
N ILE A 39 0.13 2.57 -17.53
CA ILE A 39 0.02 3.64 -16.54
C ILE A 39 1.42 4.16 -16.21
N SER A 40 1.60 5.47 -16.23
CA SER A 40 2.83 6.12 -15.74
C SER A 40 2.52 6.91 -14.48
N LEU A 41 3.24 6.59 -13.39
CA LEU A 41 3.07 7.19 -12.07
C LEU A 41 4.32 7.95 -11.65
N THR A 42 4.13 8.98 -10.84
CA THR A 42 5.15 9.58 -9.98
C THR A 42 4.82 9.28 -8.53
N GLY A 43 5.84 8.95 -7.74
CA GLY A 43 5.67 8.44 -6.37
C GLY A 43 5.26 6.96 -6.33
N THR A 44 5.20 6.42 -5.12
CA THR A 44 4.87 5.02 -4.85
C THR A 44 3.40 4.92 -4.41
N PRO A 45 2.58 4.09 -5.05
CA PRO A 45 1.20 3.89 -4.63
C PRO A 45 1.13 3.15 -3.29
N ASN A 46 0.17 3.55 -2.46
CA ASN A 46 -0.08 2.98 -1.12
C ASN A 46 -1.42 2.23 -1.02
N GLY A 47 -2.00 1.83 -2.15
CA GLY A 47 -3.25 1.07 -2.21
C GLY A 47 -4.53 1.87 -1.99
N LEU A 48 -4.42 3.16 -1.66
CA LEU A 48 -5.56 4.06 -1.49
C LEU A 48 -5.90 4.82 -2.78
N GLU A 49 -5.06 4.71 -3.79
CA GLU A 49 -5.28 5.31 -5.09
C GLU A 49 -6.38 4.57 -5.84
N LYS A 50 -7.35 5.33 -6.35
CA LYS A 50 -8.40 4.85 -7.23
C LYS A 50 -8.17 5.40 -8.64
N LEU A 51 -7.76 4.53 -9.55
CA LEU A 51 -7.61 4.82 -10.96
C LEU A 51 -8.97 4.69 -11.65
N THR A 52 -9.31 5.67 -12.46
CA THR A 52 -10.50 5.64 -13.33
C THR A 52 -10.05 5.80 -14.78
N VAL A 53 -10.62 4.99 -15.67
CA VAL A 53 -10.43 5.04 -17.12
C VAL A 53 -11.72 5.55 -17.76
N ALA A 54 -11.61 6.48 -18.69
CA ALA A 54 -12.75 7.01 -19.45
C ALA A 54 -12.34 7.29 -20.88
N PRO A 55 -13.28 7.45 -21.83
CA PRO A 55 -12.99 8.10 -23.10
C PRO A 55 -12.33 9.46 -22.88
N ALA A 56 -11.41 9.86 -23.76
CA ALA A 56 -10.69 11.13 -23.63
C ALA A 56 -11.67 12.32 -23.65
N ASP A 57 -12.67 12.23 -24.49
CA ASP A 57 -13.82 13.15 -24.57
C ASP A 57 -15.08 12.41 -25.07
N ALA A 58 -16.17 13.17 -25.25
CA ALA A 58 -17.45 12.61 -25.68
C ALA A 58 -17.46 12.13 -27.16
N ASN A 59 -16.41 12.39 -27.93
CA ASN A 59 -16.30 12.01 -29.34
C ASN A 59 -15.12 11.07 -29.62
N ALA A 60 -14.45 10.56 -28.57
CA ALA A 60 -13.26 9.74 -28.73
C ALA A 60 -13.59 8.28 -29.11
N ILE A 61 -14.65 7.70 -28.54
CA ILE A 61 -14.99 6.28 -28.70
C ILE A 61 -16.45 6.11 -29.10
N TYR A 62 -16.68 5.27 -30.13
CA TYR A 62 -18.00 4.94 -30.66
C TYR A 62 -18.17 3.43 -30.79
N ASP A 63 -19.41 2.97 -30.74
CA ASP A 63 -19.76 1.61 -31.12
C ASP A 63 -19.96 1.47 -32.64
N ALA A 64 -20.33 0.27 -33.12
CA ALA A 64 -20.55 -0.01 -34.52
C ALA A 64 -21.79 0.71 -35.12
N ASN A 65 -22.65 1.28 -34.29
CA ASN A 65 -23.86 2.01 -34.67
C ASN A 65 -23.71 3.52 -34.46
N ASP A 66 -22.46 4.02 -34.37
CA ASP A 66 -22.09 5.42 -34.12
C ASP A 66 -22.61 6.02 -32.79
N ASN A 67 -22.98 5.16 -31.79
CA ASN A 67 -23.29 5.65 -30.48
C ASN A 67 -22.00 5.98 -29.71
N LYS A 68 -22.00 7.13 -29.04
CA LYS A 68 -20.85 7.61 -28.26
C LYS A 68 -20.70 6.87 -26.95
N ALA A 69 -19.47 6.49 -26.59
CA ALA A 69 -19.19 5.94 -25.28
C ALA A 69 -19.39 6.99 -24.17
N SER A 70 -19.88 6.53 -23.02
CA SER A 70 -20.10 7.40 -21.87
C SER A 70 -18.79 7.85 -21.24
N VAL A 71 -18.63 9.14 -21.00
CA VAL A 71 -17.52 9.73 -20.24
C VAL A 71 -17.75 9.73 -18.73
N LYS A 72 -18.87 9.15 -18.25
CA LYS A 72 -19.21 9.10 -16.82
C LYS A 72 -18.20 8.24 -16.06
N LYS A 73 -17.79 8.74 -14.91
CA LYS A 73 -17.00 7.99 -13.94
C LYS A 73 -17.94 7.17 -13.06
N ASP A 74 -17.77 5.85 -13.05
CA ASP A 74 -18.49 4.96 -12.15
C ASP A 74 -17.58 3.85 -11.60
N LEU A 75 -18.13 2.96 -10.78
CA LEU A 75 -17.35 1.89 -10.15
C LEU A 75 -16.85 0.84 -11.15
N ARG A 76 -17.46 0.74 -12.33
CA ARG A 76 -17.13 -0.27 -13.35
C ARG A 76 -15.91 0.10 -14.16
N ASN A 77 -15.59 1.39 -14.26
CA ASN A 77 -14.41 1.89 -14.96
C ASN A 77 -13.30 2.35 -14.02
N SER A 78 -13.34 1.92 -12.77
CA SER A 78 -12.37 2.29 -11.72
C SER A 78 -11.81 1.06 -11.03
N ALA A 79 -10.54 1.11 -10.67
CA ALA A 79 -9.85 0.09 -9.89
C ALA A 79 -8.85 0.73 -8.92
N ASN A 80 -8.64 0.10 -7.76
CA ASN A 80 -7.58 0.53 -6.85
C ASN A 80 -6.22 0.07 -7.39
N LEU A 81 -5.20 0.89 -7.19
CA LEU A 81 -3.82 0.47 -7.42
C LEU A 81 -3.37 -0.47 -6.29
N PHE A 82 -2.45 -1.36 -6.61
CA PHE A 82 -1.80 -2.18 -5.59
C PHE A 82 -0.86 -1.32 -4.75
N ASP A 83 -0.85 -1.59 -3.44
CA ASP A 83 0.12 -1.03 -2.52
C ASP A 83 1.53 -1.52 -2.88
N LYS A 84 2.47 -0.59 -2.98
CA LYS A 84 3.91 -0.82 -3.19
C LYS A 84 4.76 -0.07 -2.16
N THR A 85 4.12 0.52 -1.17
CA THR A 85 4.81 1.22 -0.09
C THR A 85 5.26 0.20 0.95
N PRO A 86 6.55 0.12 1.26
CA PRO A 86 7.02 -0.76 2.32
C PRO A 86 6.45 -0.36 3.69
N PRO A 87 6.15 -1.33 4.58
CA PRO A 87 5.77 -1.04 5.96
C PRO A 87 6.90 -0.33 6.71
N THR A 88 6.53 0.58 7.60
CA THR A 88 7.46 1.30 8.48
C THR A 88 7.01 1.22 9.92
N ILE A 89 7.95 1.29 10.87
CA ILE A 89 7.63 1.52 12.28
C ILE A 89 7.22 2.98 12.42
N VAL A 90 5.98 3.24 12.82
CA VAL A 90 5.45 4.59 12.98
C VAL A 90 5.58 5.13 14.40
N SER A 91 5.64 4.26 15.38
CA SER A 91 5.92 4.64 16.78
C SER A 91 6.35 3.43 17.60
N THR A 92 7.01 3.73 18.72
CA THR A 92 7.31 2.77 19.78
C THR A 92 6.96 3.39 21.13
N THR A 93 6.55 2.56 22.09
CA THR A 93 6.29 2.99 23.46
C THR A 93 6.94 2.01 24.42
N ASN A 94 7.76 2.54 25.33
CA ASN A 94 8.34 1.76 26.43
C ASN A 94 7.29 1.63 27.54
N ASN A 95 7.09 0.42 28.02
CA ASN A 95 6.20 0.10 29.13
C ASN A 95 7.02 -0.47 30.29
N GLN A 96 7.43 0.43 31.21
CA GLN A 96 8.13 0.16 32.47
C GLN A 96 9.43 -0.67 32.30
N ASN A 97 10.11 -0.58 31.16
CA ASN A 97 11.30 -1.38 30.87
C ASN A 97 11.06 -2.91 30.86
N GLU A 98 9.81 -3.33 30.84
CA GLU A 98 9.43 -4.74 30.71
C GLU A 98 9.01 -5.09 29.28
N TYR A 99 8.41 -4.12 28.60
CA TYR A 99 7.88 -4.30 27.24
C TYR A 99 8.13 -3.07 26.36
N ILE A 100 8.31 -3.30 25.07
CA ILE A 100 8.26 -2.27 24.04
C ILE A 100 7.06 -2.56 23.13
N ASP A 101 6.13 -1.63 23.05
CA ASP A 101 5.07 -1.67 22.06
C ASP A 101 5.58 -1.03 20.75
N VAL A 102 5.45 -1.75 19.65
CA VAL A 102 5.89 -1.33 18.29
C VAL A 102 4.67 -1.24 17.40
N PHE A 103 4.52 -0.12 16.71
CA PHE A 103 3.41 0.13 15.79
C PHE A 103 3.94 0.28 14.36
N PHE A 104 3.33 -0.47 13.43
CA PHE A 104 3.64 -0.40 12.00
C PHE A 104 2.60 0.41 11.24
N SER A 105 2.99 0.97 10.10
CA SER A 105 2.12 1.74 9.19
C SER A 105 1.02 0.88 8.55
N GLU A 106 1.26 -0.42 8.44
CA GLU A 106 0.41 -1.40 7.76
C GLU A 106 0.66 -2.81 8.30
N PRO A 107 -0.15 -3.82 7.91
CA PRO A 107 0.07 -5.21 8.27
C PRO A 107 1.44 -5.72 7.84
N VAL A 108 2.15 -6.38 8.76
CA VAL A 108 3.48 -6.95 8.53
C VAL A 108 3.49 -8.46 8.77
N PHE A 109 4.31 -9.17 8.01
CA PHE A 109 4.42 -10.62 8.02
C PHE A 109 5.90 -11.02 7.94
N SER A 110 6.26 -12.18 8.52
CA SER A 110 7.64 -12.69 8.48
C SER A 110 8.06 -13.25 7.11
N ALA A 111 7.10 -13.43 6.20
CA ALA A 111 7.37 -13.88 4.83
C ALA A 111 6.41 -13.22 3.83
N GLY A 112 6.81 -13.16 2.56
CA GLY A 112 6.06 -12.47 1.50
C GLY A 112 4.73 -13.13 1.06
N ASN A 113 4.22 -14.10 1.81
CA ASN A 113 2.97 -14.81 1.51
C ASN A 113 1.76 -14.33 2.33
N ALA A 114 1.93 -13.33 3.20
CA ALA A 114 0.90 -12.77 4.09
C ALA A 114 0.20 -13.77 5.04
N TYR A 115 0.79 -14.96 5.27
CA TYR A 115 0.28 -16.00 6.17
C TYR A 115 1.19 -16.26 7.37
N SER A 116 2.46 -15.86 7.30
CA SER A 116 3.43 -16.04 8.38
C SER A 116 3.34 -14.89 9.37
N THR A 117 3.08 -15.20 10.65
CA THR A 117 3.10 -14.20 11.72
C THR A 117 4.53 -13.86 12.09
N LEU A 118 4.77 -12.62 12.51
CA LEU A 118 6.05 -12.23 13.09
C LEU A 118 6.33 -13.02 14.37
N ASP A 119 7.59 -13.37 14.57
CA ASP A 119 8.10 -13.91 15.82
C ASP A 119 9.19 -13.00 16.44
N LYS A 120 9.69 -13.36 17.61
CA LYS A 120 10.68 -12.56 18.32
C LYS A 120 12.01 -12.41 17.55
N ASN A 121 12.34 -13.33 16.65
CA ASN A 121 13.60 -13.30 15.89
C ASN A 121 13.53 -12.35 14.69
N ASP A 122 12.33 -11.89 14.32
CA ASP A 122 12.13 -10.85 13.31
C ASP A 122 12.51 -9.45 13.86
N PHE A 123 12.80 -9.33 15.15
CA PHE A 123 13.14 -8.09 15.81
C PHE A 123 14.56 -8.10 16.38
N LYS A 124 15.28 -7.02 16.16
CA LYS A 124 16.57 -6.74 16.79
C LYS A 124 16.46 -5.52 17.67
N LEU A 125 16.89 -5.68 18.91
CA LEU A 125 16.98 -4.60 19.90
C LEU A 125 18.37 -4.00 19.88
N GLU A 126 18.43 -2.69 19.98
CA GLU A 126 19.65 -1.93 20.16
C GLU A 126 19.43 -0.91 21.29
N LEU A 127 20.40 -0.76 22.16
CA LEU A 127 20.37 0.21 23.25
C LEU A 127 21.58 1.11 23.13
N THR A 128 21.35 2.42 23.11
CA THR A 128 22.39 3.43 23.01
C THR A 128 22.26 4.45 24.14
N GLY A 129 23.38 4.88 24.68
CA GLY A 129 23.43 5.86 25.76
C GLY A 129 23.09 5.28 27.13
N GLY A 130 23.36 6.06 28.18
CA GLY A 130 23.14 5.65 29.56
C GLY A 130 24.12 4.58 30.05
N THR A 131 23.78 3.96 31.20
CA THR A 131 24.61 2.92 31.85
C THR A 131 24.03 1.52 31.73
N ALA A 132 22.76 1.40 31.32
CA ALA A 132 22.10 0.12 31.16
C ALA A 132 22.67 -0.65 29.95
N THR A 133 22.65 -1.97 30.02
CA THR A 133 23.11 -2.87 28.96
C THR A 133 22.03 -3.89 28.59
N LEU A 134 22.10 -4.41 27.37
CA LEU A 134 21.28 -5.52 26.91
C LEU A 134 22.05 -6.84 27.04
N SER A 135 21.51 -7.82 27.76
CA SER A 135 22.05 -9.18 27.81
C SER A 135 21.70 -10.01 26.57
N ALA A 136 20.73 -9.56 25.79
CA ALA A 136 20.34 -10.16 24.51
C ALA A 136 19.83 -9.07 23.56
N THR A 137 20.07 -9.25 22.27
CA THR A 137 19.57 -8.35 21.20
C THR A 137 18.25 -8.80 20.59
N THR A 138 17.74 -9.96 21.02
CA THR A 138 16.44 -10.48 20.61
C THR A 138 15.47 -10.38 21.79
N PRO A 139 14.21 -9.94 21.60
CA PRO A 139 13.20 -9.96 22.66
C PRO A 139 12.99 -11.37 23.23
N LYS A 140 12.60 -11.50 24.51
CA LYS A 140 12.24 -12.79 25.08
C LYS A 140 10.99 -13.39 24.47
N GLY A 141 10.01 -12.55 24.18
CA GLY A 141 8.73 -12.94 23.63
C GLY A 141 8.12 -11.83 22.78
N ILE A 142 7.07 -12.18 22.06
CA ILE A 142 6.28 -11.28 21.25
C ILE A 142 4.79 -11.60 21.43
N ILE A 143 3.97 -10.57 21.54
CA ILE A 143 2.52 -10.65 21.51
C ILE A 143 2.04 -9.76 20.38
N GLY A 144 1.38 -10.35 19.35
CA GLY A 144 0.76 -9.60 18.28
C GLY A 144 -0.64 -9.15 18.66
N TYR A 145 -0.97 -7.90 18.44
CA TYR A 145 -2.31 -7.36 18.60
C TYR A 145 -2.81 -6.84 17.24
N ALA A 146 -3.99 -7.34 16.80
CA ALA A 146 -4.74 -6.67 15.77
C ALA A 146 -5.43 -5.46 16.43
N ASP A 147 -4.98 -4.25 16.13
CA ASP A 147 -5.69 -3.06 16.58
C ASP A 147 -7.04 -2.98 15.85
N ARG A 148 -8.13 -3.09 16.59
CA ARG A 148 -9.51 -2.95 16.10
C ARG A 148 -10.01 -1.50 16.23
N GLY A 149 -9.11 -0.52 16.18
CA GLY A 149 -9.45 0.90 16.29
C GLY A 149 -10.40 1.38 15.18
N GLU A 150 -11.37 2.20 15.54
CA GLU A 150 -12.49 2.68 14.72
C GLU A 150 -12.14 3.55 13.50
N ASN A 151 -10.89 3.83 13.22
CA ASN A 151 -10.46 4.64 12.07
C ASN A 151 -9.40 3.90 11.25
N SER A 152 -9.82 2.92 10.45
CA SER A 152 -9.21 2.34 9.22
C SER A 152 -7.68 2.47 8.97
N LYS A 153 -6.90 2.97 9.89
CA LYS A 153 -5.46 2.80 9.99
C LYS A 153 -5.21 1.56 10.85
N LYS A 154 -5.34 0.39 10.24
CA LYS A 154 -4.95 -0.89 10.85
C LYS A 154 -3.44 -0.92 10.98
N GLY A 155 -2.89 -0.14 11.91
CA GLY A 155 -1.53 -0.33 12.38
C GLY A 155 -1.48 -1.65 13.13
N TYR A 156 -0.56 -2.55 12.77
CA TYR A 156 -0.33 -3.73 13.58
C TYR A 156 0.55 -3.34 14.74
N LYS A 157 0.06 -3.64 15.95
CA LYS A 157 0.79 -3.45 17.21
C LYS A 157 1.39 -4.78 17.62
N PHE A 158 2.67 -4.75 17.96
CA PHE A 158 3.37 -5.86 18.59
C PHE A 158 3.94 -5.39 19.92
N ARG A 159 3.82 -6.25 20.92
CA ARG A 159 4.45 -6.04 22.23
C ARG A 159 5.63 -6.99 22.36
N LEU A 160 6.82 -6.43 22.47
CA LEU A 160 8.06 -7.17 22.65
C LEU A 160 8.39 -7.24 24.14
N GLU A 161 8.63 -8.45 24.67
CA GLU A 161 9.05 -8.63 26.05
C GLU A 161 10.56 -8.40 26.19
N ILE A 162 10.93 -7.39 26.99
CA ILE A 162 12.32 -7.05 27.29
C ILE A 162 12.64 -7.23 28.80
N LYS A 163 11.71 -7.73 29.57
CA LYS A 163 11.87 -7.99 30.99
C LYS A 163 13.04 -8.92 31.28
N GLY A 164 13.99 -8.45 32.09
CA GLY A 164 15.18 -9.21 32.53
C GLY A 164 16.23 -9.42 31.42
N ILE A 165 16.18 -8.67 30.31
CA ILE A 165 17.31 -8.52 29.39
C ILE A 165 17.96 -7.14 29.50
N LEU A 166 17.36 -6.21 30.23
CA LEU A 166 17.96 -4.94 30.65
C LEU A 166 18.63 -5.13 32.01
N SER A 167 19.87 -4.70 32.11
CA SER A 167 20.63 -4.65 33.36
C SER A 167 21.32 -3.30 33.52
N GLY A 168 21.26 -2.71 34.73
CA GLY A 168 21.84 -1.43 35.09
C GLY A 168 21.08 -0.76 36.20
#